data_f4b0ab274c2ea9868afb350bd27433ba
#
_entry.id   f4b0ab274c2ea9868afb350bd27433ba
#
_cell.length_a   1.000
_cell.length_b   1.000
_cell.length_c   1.000
_cell.angle_alpha   90.00
_cell.angle_beta   90.00
_cell.angle_gamma   90.00
#
_symmetry.space_group_name_H-M   'P 1'
#
loop_
_entity.id
_entity.type
_entity.pdbx_description
1 polymer ?
#
loop_
_entity_poly.entity_id
_entity_poly.type
_entity_poly.pdbx_seq_one_letter_code
_entity_poly.pdbx_strand_id
1 'polypeptide(L)'
;MNKYTKNINRIEFVITNSCTGKCKHCSQGEHVSSEHIDTELAVQAVHDICNDYKIDSLMTFGGEPLLYPETVFEIHSAAKECGIKYRELITNGYFSKKIDRIQQVAEMLAKSGTNIIKLSVDSFHQETIPLEIVMQFAKEILKTGVSIQTHPAWLISPNDNNHFNDETKKILAEFNKIGIEASDGNIIFASGNALKYFGEYFNDNKEIINPYLENKNNIKTISFSANG
;
A
#
# COMPACT_ATOMS: atom_id res chain seq x y z
N MET A 1 27.37 -11.36 -8.31
CA MET A 1 25.98 -10.91 -8.52
C MET A 1 25.27 -11.81 -9.53
N ASN A 2 24.10 -12.30 -9.23
CA ASN A 2 23.30 -13.14 -10.15
C ASN A 2 22.82 -12.27 -11.33
N LYS A 3 22.92 -12.79 -12.56
CA LYS A 3 22.54 -12.05 -13.78
C LYS A 3 21.05 -11.62 -13.81
N TYR A 4 20.18 -12.33 -13.09
CA TYR A 4 18.74 -12.03 -13.03
C TYR A 4 18.37 -10.97 -12.00
N THR A 5 19.21 -10.75 -10.98
CA THR A 5 18.95 -9.79 -9.91
C THR A 5 19.65 -8.44 -10.10
N LYS A 6 20.43 -8.27 -11.16
CA LYS A 6 21.24 -7.05 -11.42
C LYS A 6 20.45 -5.76 -11.56
N ASN A 7 19.15 -5.86 -11.88
CA ASN A 7 18.25 -4.72 -12.11
C ASN A 7 17.32 -4.43 -10.92
N ILE A 8 17.52 -5.10 -9.78
CA ILE A 8 16.74 -4.84 -8.59
C ILE A 8 17.02 -3.42 -8.11
N ASN A 9 15.95 -2.65 -7.94
CA ASN A 9 15.98 -1.28 -7.46
C ASN A 9 14.82 -0.92 -6.53
N ARG A 10 13.99 -1.92 -6.14
CA ARG A 10 12.84 -1.76 -5.26
C ARG A 10 12.78 -2.87 -4.22
N ILE A 11 12.43 -2.50 -2.99
CA ILE A 11 12.12 -3.42 -1.89
C ILE A 11 10.68 -3.20 -1.47
N GLU A 12 9.96 -4.28 -1.19
CA GLU A 12 8.58 -4.26 -0.71
C GLU A 12 8.41 -5.15 0.50
N PHE A 13 7.71 -4.65 1.52
CA PHE A 13 7.39 -5.40 2.73
C PHE A 13 5.88 -5.46 2.93
N VAL A 14 5.33 -6.67 3.00
CA VAL A 14 4.01 -6.95 3.55
C VAL A 14 4.16 -6.97 5.06
N ILE A 15 3.74 -5.90 5.74
CA ILE A 15 3.94 -5.76 7.20
C ILE A 15 3.11 -6.78 7.97
N THR A 16 1.84 -6.97 7.57
CA THR A 16 0.93 -7.91 8.21
C THR A 16 -0.16 -8.35 7.25
N ASN A 17 -0.74 -9.51 7.53
CA ASN A 17 -1.96 -9.98 6.87
C ASN A 17 -3.23 -9.53 7.60
N SER A 18 -3.13 -8.93 8.80
CA SER A 18 -4.27 -8.34 9.50
C SER A 18 -4.72 -7.03 8.86
N CYS A 19 -6.04 -6.80 8.84
CA CYS A 19 -6.61 -5.55 8.34
C CYS A 19 -7.82 -5.11 9.16
N THR A 20 -8.02 -3.82 9.27
CA THR A 20 -9.21 -3.18 9.86
C THR A 20 -10.38 -3.15 8.90
N GLY A 21 -10.13 -3.19 7.59
CA GLY A 21 -11.13 -3.26 6.53
C GLY A 21 -11.55 -4.70 6.21
N LYS A 22 -12.78 -4.86 5.72
CA LYS A 22 -13.33 -6.13 5.20
C LYS A 22 -13.80 -5.92 3.75
N CYS A 23 -12.90 -5.39 2.94
CA CYS A 23 -13.22 -4.93 1.60
C CYS A 23 -13.53 -6.10 0.66
N LYS A 24 -14.64 -6.01 -0.08
CA LYS A 24 -15.04 -7.03 -1.06
C LYS A 24 -14.08 -7.14 -2.25
N HIS A 25 -13.38 -6.05 -2.57
CA HIS A 25 -12.41 -6.03 -3.67
C HIS A 25 -11.00 -6.52 -3.29
N CYS A 26 -10.78 -6.89 -2.01
CA CYS A 26 -9.45 -7.25 -1.53
C CYS A 26 -8.88 -8.46 -2.27
N SER A 27 -7.73 -8.30 -2.89
CA SER A 27 -7.02 -9.38 -3.62
C SER A 27 -6.44 -10.45 -2.70
N GLN A 28 -6.24 -10.15 -1.42
CA GLN A 28 -5.70 -11.11 -0.44
C GLN A 28 -6.78 -11.97 0.23
N GLY A 29 -8.07 -11.64 0.06
CA GLY A 29 -9.16 -12.40 0.64
C GLY A 29 -9.49 -12.04 2.09
N GLU A 30 -9.80 -13.05 2.91
CA GLU A 30 -10.17 -12.84 4.31
C GLU A 30 -8.92 -12.66 5.19
N HIS A 31 -8.89 -11.59 5.97
CA HIS A 31 -7.79 -11.25 6.87
C HIS A 31 -7.96 -11.95 8.22
N VAL A 32 -7.63 -13.24 8.25
CA VAL A 32 -7.79 -14.10 9.43
C VAL A 32 -6.50 -14.32 10.22
N SER A 33 -5.35 -13.93 9.66
CA SER A 33 -4.04 -14.08 10.31
C SER A 33 -3.62 -12.80 11.04
N SER A 34 -3.06 -12.97 12.24
CA SER A 34 -2.39 -11.91 13.00
C SER A 34 -0.88 -11.87 12.76
N GLU A 35 -0.38 -12.64 11.80
CA GLU A 35 1.03 -12.65 11.46
C GLU A 35 1.49 -11.27 10.99
N HIS A 36 2.67 -10.89 11.43
CA HIS A 36 3.35 -9.68 11.00
C HIS A 36 4.84 -9.96 10.87
N ILE A 37 5.49 -9.19 10.03
CA ILE A 37 6.91 -9.36 9.75
C ILE A 37 7.75 -9.07 11.00
N ASP A 38 8.81 -9.84 11.20
CA ASP A 38 9.80 -9.55 12.23
C ASP A 38 10.54 -8.26 11.90
N THR A 39 10.47 -7.30 12.81
CA THR A 39 11.03 -5.95 12.60
C THR A 39 12.55 -5.97 12.45
N GLU A 40 13.25 -6.73 13.29
CA GLU A 40 14.73 -6.78 13.28
C GLU A 40 15.21 -7.43 11.99
N LEU A 41 14.58 -8.53 11.56
CA LEU A 41 14.90 -9.19 10.29
C LEU A 41 14.59 -8.31 9.09
N ALA A 42 13.50 -7.56 9.11
CA ALA A 42 13.15 -6.64 8.02
C ALA A 42 14.16 -5.49 7.90
N VAL A 43 14.58 -4.88 9.01
CA VAL A 43 15.62 -3.85 9.06
C VAL A 43 16.96 -4.40 8.56
N GLN A 44 17.34 -5.58 9.03
CA GLN A 44 18.59 -6.24 8.57
C GLN A 44 18.54 -6.48 7.06
N ALA A 45 17.42 -6.97 6.53
CA ALA A 45 17.23 -7.19 5.09
C ALA A 45 17.39 -5.89 4.28
N VAL A 46 16.89 -4.75 4.78
CA VAL A 46 17.10 -3.44 4.12
C VAL A 46 18.59 -3.15 4.00
N HIS A 47 19.36 -3.25 5.10
CA HIS A 47 20.79 -2.97 5.08
C HIS A 47 21.56 -3.94 4.18
N ASP A 48 21.28 -5.24 4.26
CA ASP A 48 21.98 -6.26 3.46
C ASP A 48 21.72 -6.06 1.95
N ILE A 49 20.49 -5.75 1.57
CA ILE A 49 20.15 -5.48 0.17
C ILE A 49 20.82 -4.21 -0.33
N CYS A 50 20.84 -3.15 0.48
CA CYS A 50 21.48 -1.89 0.12
C CYS A 50 23.02 -1.98 0.00
N ASN A 51 23.65 -2.94 0.66
CA ASN A 51 25.07 -3.22 0.48
C ASN A 51 25.38 -3.79 -0.92
N ASP A 52 24.46 -4.56 -1.48
CA ASP A 52 24.67 -5.26 -2.75
C ASP A 52 24.01 -4.56 -3.95
N TYR A 53 22.95 -3.78 -3.73
CA TYR A 53 22.11 -3.18 -4.77
C TYR A 53 21.90 -1.69 -4.54
N LYS A 54 21.80 -0.94 -5.65
CA LYS A 54 21.34 0.45 -5.60
C LYS A 54 19.81 0.47 -5.61
N ILE A 55 19.23 0.68 -4.46
CA ILE A 55 17.77 0.74 -4.27
C ILE A 55 17.28 2.17 -4.40
N ASP A 56 16.31 2.40 -5.29
CA ASP A 56 15.67 3.70 -5.51
C ASP A 56 14.40 3.88 -4.66
N SER A 57 13.68 2.78 -4.39
CA SER A 57 12.41 2.81 -3.67
C SER A 57 12.22 1.66 -2.70
N LEU A 58 11.56 1.96 -1.58
CA LEU A 58 11.06 0.97 -0.63
C LEU A 58 9.59 1.25 -0.36
N MET A 59 8.77 0.21 -0.28
CA MET A 59 7.35 0.30 0.02
C MET A 59 6.96 -0.63 1.16
N THR A 60 6.19 -0.12 2.10
CA THR A 60 5.50 -0.91 3.12
C THR A 60 3.99 -0.91 2.86
N PHE A 61 3.38 -2.08 2.96
CA PHE A 61 1.94 -2.30 2.73
C PHE A 61 1.48 -3.60 3.40
N GLY A 62 0.33 -4.15 3.04
CA GLY A 62 -0.15 -5.43 3.55
C GLY A 62 -1.67 -5.43 3.72
N GLY A 63 -2.18 -5.98 4.84
CA GLY A 63 -3.55 -5.75 5.27
C GLY A 63 -3.72 -4.28 5.66
N GLU A 64 -3.45 -3.94 6.95
CA GLU A 64 -3.28 -2.55 7.36
C GLU A 64 -1.94 -2.42 8.10
N PRO A 65 -0.89 -1.85 7.47
CA PRO A 65 0.45 -1.81 8.05
C PRO A 65 0.54 -0.96 9.31
N LEU A 66 -0.33 0.03 9.48
CA LEU A 66 -0.35 0.88 10.67
C LEU A 66 -1.01 0.23 11.90
N LEU A 67 -1.39 -1.05 11.83
CA LEU A 67 -1.60 -1.89 13.01
C LEU A 67 -0.28 -2.19 13.75
N TYR A 68 0.83 -2.14 13.02
CA TYR A 68 2.21 -2.30 13.52
C TYR A 68 3.07 -1.10 13.08
N PRO A 69 2.71 0.12 13.53
CA PRO A 69 3.35 1.33 13.02
C PRO A 69 4.82 1.42 13.40
N GLU A 70 5.23 0.87 14.56
CA GLU A 70 6.61 0.82 15.01
C GLU A 70 7.49 0.07 14.01
N THR A 71 7.03 -1.06 13.47
CA THR A 71 7.72 -1.82 12.41
C THR A 71 7.88 -0.97 11.13
N VAL A 72 6.85 -0.23 10.73
CA VAL A 72 6.93 0.69 9.59
C VAL A 72 7.97 1.77 9.85
N PHE A 73 8.02 2.36 11.05
CA PHE A 73 8.99 3.41 11.39
C PHE A 73 10.42 2.92 11.31
N GLU A 74 10.72 1.75 11.87
CA GLU A 74 12.08 1.16 11.85
C GLU A 74 12.53 0.84 10.42
N ILE A 75 11.69 0.22 9.60
CA ILE A 75 12.00 -0.09 8.20
C ILE A 75 12.25 1.19 7.40
N HIS A 76 11.41 2.24 7.57
CA HIS A 76 11.59 3.50 6.87
C HIS A 76 12.81 4.28 7.35
N SER A 77 13.17 4.17 8.64
CA SER A 77 14.40 4.75 9.19
C SER A 77 15.63 4.10 8.57
N ALA A 78 15.68 2.76 8.53
CA ALA A 78 16.76 2.02 7.87
C ALA A 78 16.87 2.39 6.37
N ALA A 79 15.73 2.49 5.68
CA ALA A 79 15.70 2.91 4.28
C ALA A 79 16.23 4.34 4.08
N LYS A 80 15.95 5.25 5.03
CA LYS A 80 16.49 6.62 5.03
C LYS A 80 17.98 6.64 5.25
N GLU A 81 18.50 5.83 6.18
CA GLU A 81 19.92 5.67 6.46
C GLU A 81 20.68 5.11 5.25
N CYS A 82 20.09 4.17 4.52
CA CYS A 82 20.63 3.63 3.27
C CYS A 82 20.53 4.62 2.09
N GLY A 83 19.92 5.79 2.26
CA GLY A 83 19.78 6.79 1.21
C GLY A 83 18.71 6.44 0.15
N ILE A 84 17.79 5.53 0.44
CA ILE A 84 16.68 5.19 -0.48
C ILE A 84 15.81 6.43 -0.69
N LYS A 85 15.62 6.82 -1.96
CA LYS A 85 14.98 8.08 -2.32
C LYS A 85 13.49 8.09 -2.04
N TYR A 86 12.77 7.03 -2.44
CA TYR A 86 11.33 6.93 -2.30
C TYR A 86 10.99 5.92 -1.21
N ARG A 87 10.38 6.38 -0.14
CA ARG A 87 9.97 5.57 1.02
C ARG A 87 8.47 5.68 1.16
N GLU A 88 7.80 4.68 0.58
CA GLU A 88 6.36 4.67 0.31
C GLU A 88 5.61 3.85 1.35
N LEU A 89 4.46 4.33 1.77
CA LEU A 89 3.50 3.60 2.59
C LEU A 89 2.16 3.54 1.86
N ILE A 90 1.60 2.33 1.69
CA ILE A 90 0.18 2.16 1.32
C ILE A 90 -0.60 1.78 2.57
N THR A 91 -1.65 2.52 2.88
CA THR A 91 -2.49 2.33 4.08
C THR A 91 -3.93 2.69 3.77
N ASN A 92 -4.87 2.08 4.47
CA ASN A 92 -6.27 2.50 4.46
C ASN A 92 -6.55 3.65 5.46
N GLY A 93 -5.57 4.02 6.30
CA GLY A 93 -5.65 5.12 7.24
C GLY A 93 -6.55 4.87 8.46
N TYR A 94 -7.09 3.66 8.64
CA TYR A 94 -7.98 3.32 9.74
C TYR A 94 -7.34 2.27 10.66
N PHE A 95 -6.42 2.67 11.49
CA PHE A 95 -5.73 1.85 12.48
C PHE A 95 -6.10 2.22 13.92
N SER A 96 -6.71 3.38 14.14
CA SER A 96 -7.16 3.88 15.45
C SER A 96 -8.35 4.82 15.29
N LYS A 97 -9.22 4.86 16.31
CA LYS A 97 -10.28 5.88 16.46
C LYS A 97 -9.84 7.07 17.34
N LYS A 98 -8.67 6.96 18.00
CA LYS A 98 -8.17 7.99 18.92
C LYS A 98 -7.37 9.01 18.13
N ILE A 99 -7.82 10.26 18.17
CA ILE A 99 -7.19 11.39 17.45
C ILE A 99 -5.72 11.54 17.84
N ASP A 100 -5.42 11.50 19.15
CA ASP A 100 -4.03 11.63 19.66
C ASP A 100 -3.11 10.54 19.08
N ARG A 101 -3.62 9.30 18.94
CA ARG A 101 -2.82 8.20 18.31
C ARG A 101 -2.62 8.44 16.83
N ILE A 102 -3.64 8.94 16.13
CA ILE A 102 -3.55 9.28 14.71
C ILE A 102 -2.50 10.37 14.50
N GLN A 103 -2.52 11.41 15.31
CA GLN A 103 -1.55 12.50 15.26
C GLN A 103 -0.13 11.99 15.56
N GLN A 104 0.05 11.22 16.63
CA GLN A 104 1.34 10.63 16.99
C GLN A 104 1.93 9.79 15.86
N VAL A 105 1.12 8.93 15.23
CA VAL A 105 1.57 8.09 14.11
C VAL A 105 1.96 8.95 12.90
N ALA A 106 1.19 9.99 12.57
CA ALA A 106 1.51 10.90 11.47
C ALA A 106 2.87 11.60 11.69
N GLU A 107 3.13 12.11 12.88
CA GLU A 107 4.40 12.74 13.25
C GLU A 107 5.57 11.75 13.18
N MET A 108 5.37 10.52 13.68
CA MET A 108 6.40 9.48 13.65
C MET A 108 6.71 8.98 12.24
N LEU A 109 5.73 8.87 11.34
CA LEU A 109 5.97 8.56 9.93
C LEU A 109 6.89 9.59 9.28
N ALA A 110 6.64 10.87 9.50
CA ALA A 110 7.50 11.93 8.98
C ALA A 110 8.93 11.85 9.56
N LYS A 111 9.04 11.65 10.88
CA LYS A 111 10.32 11.54 11.60
C LYS A 111 11.15 10.35 11.13
N SER A 112 10.54 9.18 10.93
CA SER A 112 11.18 7.97 10.44
C SER A 112 11.59 8.05 8.96
N GLY A 113 11.13 9.08 8.26
CA GLY A 113 11.53 9.35 6.89
C GLY A 113 10.59 8.79 5.82
N THR A 114 9.39 8.34 6.19
CA THR A 114 8.31 8.14 5.19
C THR A 114 8.13 9.45 4.42
N ASN A 115 8.16 9.40 3.10
CA ASN A 115 8.04 10.62 2.30
C ASN A 115 6.94 10.57 1.24
N ILE A 116 6.31 9.40 1.05
CA ILE A 116 5.16 9.24 0.16
C ILE A 116 4.14 8.35 0.86
N ILE A 117 2.90 8.83 0.99
CA ILE A 117 1.77 8.05 1.47
C ILE A 117 0.74 7.91 0.35
N LYS A 118 0.39 6.67 0.04
CA LYS A 118 -0.69 6.27 -0.84
C LYS A 118 -1.87 5.82 0.03
N LEU A 119 -2.86 6.68 0.16
CA LEU A 119 -4.03 6.45 1.01
C LEU A 119 -5.12 5.73 0.21
N SER A 120 -5.44 4.51 0.60
CA SER A 120 -6.47 3.69 -0.06
C SER A 120 -7.87 4.27 0.22
N VAL A 121 -8.42 4.95 -0.77
CA VAL A 121 -9.71 5.67 -0.65
C VAL A 121 -10.51 5.47 -1.92
N ASP A 122 -11.65 4.80 -1.79
CA ASP A 122 -12.61 4.51 -2.86
C ASP A 122 -13.91 3.94 -2.27
N SER A 123 -14.90 3.70 -3.11
CA SER A 123 -16.19 3.14 -2.69
C SER A 123 -16.10 1.78 -2.00
N PHE A 124 -15.12 0.96 -2.38
CA PHE A 124 -14.95 -0.39 -1.82
C PHE A 124 -14.35 -0.38 -0.42
N HIS A 125 -13.37 0.52 -0.17
CA HIS A 125 -12.79 0.70 1.16
C HIS A 125 -13.81 1.31 2.12
N GLN A 126 -14.55 2.33 1.68
CA GLN A 126 -15.49 3.05 2.52
C GLN A 126 -16.80 2.28 2.81
N GLU A 127 -17.03 1.11 2.21
CA GLU A 127 -18.10 0.21 2.70
C GLU A 127 -17.86 -0.23 4.17
N THR A 128 -16.63 -0.37 4.61
CA THR A 128 -16.29 -0.91 5.94
C THR A 128 -15.36 -0.01 6.76
N ILE A 129 -14.76 1.00 6.13
CA ILE A 129 -13.80 1.92 6.75
C ILE A 129 -14.44 3.32 6.86
N PRO A 130 -14.55 3.88 8.07
CA PRO A 130 -15.16 5.19 8.28
C PRO A 130 -14.36 6.31 7.61
N LEU A 131 -14.98 7.00 6.64
CA LEU A 131 -14.33 8.05 5.85
C LEU A 131 -13.82 9.21 6.71
N GLU A 132 -14.54 9.58 7.76
CA GLU A 132 -14.17 10.67 8.67
C GLU A 132 -12.84 10.42 9.40
N ILE A 133 -12.56 9.16 9.77
CA ILE A 133 -11.28 8.79 10.41
C ILE A 133 -10.13 8.85 9.41
N VAL A 134 -10.36 8.36 8.19
CA VAL A 134 -9.38 8.42 7.10
C VAL A 134 -9.06 9.87 6.74
N MET A 135 -10.10 10.72 6.67
CA MET A 135 -9.95 12.16 6.44
C MET A 135 -9.16 12.84 7.57
N GLN A 136 -9.38 12.43 8.83
CA GLN A 136 -8.61 12.95 9.96
C GLN A 136 -7.14 12.56 9.83
N PHE A 137 -6.83 11.30 9.54
CA PHE A 137 -5.44 10.86 9.32
C PHE A 137 -4.79 11.66 8.17
N ALA A 138 -5.49 11.83 7.05
CA ALA A 138 -5.01 12.60 5.92
C ALA A 138 -4.65 14.05 6.30
N LYS A 139 -5.50 14.71 7.10
CA LYS A 139 -5.24 16.07 7.63
C LYS A 139 -4.02 16.13 8.55
N GLU A 140 -3.81 15.11 9.40
CA GLU A 140 -2.62 15.07 10.24
C GLU A 140 -1.34 14.87 9.42
N ILE A 141 -1.37 14.04 8.38
CA ILE A 141 -0.24 13.88 7.46
C ILE A 141 0.09 15.18 6.73
N LEU A 142 -0.91 15.92 6.25
CA LEU A 142 -0.67 17.23 5.60
C LEU A 142 0.10 18.21 6.48
N LYS A 143 -0.14 18.20 7.80
CA LYS A 143 0.59 19.07 8.77
C LYS A 143 2.08 18.72 8.87
N THR A 144 2.45 17.48 8.59
CA THR A 144 3.84 17.00 8.67
C THR A 144 4.70 17.35 7.45
N GLY A 145 4.07 17.72 6.34
CA GLY A 145 4.73 17.97 5.06
C GLY A 145 5.10 16.70 4.27
N VAL A 146 4.71 15.51 4.73
CA VAL A 146 4.85 14.27 3.98
C VAL A 146 3.91 14.31 2.77
N SER A 147 4.40 13.92 1.59
CA SER A 147 3.58 13.83 0.39
C SER A 147 2.50 12.76 0.57
N ILE A 148 1.25 13.13 0.34
CA ILE A 148 0.11 12.22 0.42
C ILE A 148 -0.76 12.37 -0.83
N GLN A 149 -1.23 11.23 -1.33
CA GLN A 149 -2.22 11.16 -2.41
C GLN A 149 -3.22 10.05 -2.12
N THR A 150 -4.44 10.19 -2.57
CA THR A 150 -5.38 9.09 -2.58
C THR A 150 -5.01 8.08 -3.67
N HIS A 151 -5.20 6.79 -3.37
CA HIS A 151 -4.85 5.68 -4.26
C HIS A 151 -6.05 4.75 -4.41
N PRO A 152 -6.99 5.08 -5.32
CA PRO A 152 -8.25 4.37 -5.46
C PRO A 152 -8.10 3.03 -6.17
N ALA A 153 -9.02 2.12 -5.89
CA ALA A 153 -9.29 0.94 -6.70
C ALA A 153 -10.43 1.24 -7.69
N TRP A 154 -10.26 0.80 -8.94
CA TRP A 154 -11.24 0.97 -10.01
C TRP A 154 -11.77 -0.38 -10.49
N LEU A 155 -13.07 -0.48 -10.65
CA LEU A 155 -13.67 -1.64 -11.30
C LEU A 155 -13.52 -1.49 -12.83
N ILE A 156 -12.86 -2.45 -13.47
CA ILE A 156 -12.56 -2.51 -14.91
C ILE A 156 -11.57 -1.42 -15.36
N SER A 157 -11.93 -0.15 -15.22
CA SER A 157 -11.06 1.00 -15.54
C SER A 157 -11.58 2.27 -14.88
N PRO A 158 -10.76 3.34 -14.72
CA PRO A 158 -11.22 4.63 -14.17
C PRO A 158 -12.34 5.29 -15.00
N ASN A 159 -12.39 4.96 -16.30
CA ASN A 159 -13.35 5.54 -17.26
C ASN A 159 -14.62 4.69 -17.46
N ASP A 160 -14.66 3.51 -16.83
CA ASP A 160 -15.83 2.65 -16.92
C ASP A 160 -17.00 3.27 -16.15
N ASN A 161 -18.19 3.24 -16.78
CA ASN A 161 -19.39 3.84 -16.25
C ASN A 161 -20.15 2.84 -15.37
N ASN A 162 -19.80 2.80 -14.10
CA ASN A 162 -20.45 1.98 -13.09
C ASN A 162 -20.58 2.73 -11.77
N HIS A 163 -21.55 2.31 -10.97
CA HIS A 163 -21.88 2.97 -9.71
C HIS A 163 -20.70 3.03 -8.72
N PHE A 164 -19.82 2.02 -8.68
CA PHE A 164 -18.66 2.02 -7.77
C PHE A 164 -17.65 3.10 -8.13
N ASN A 165 -17.36 3.25 -9.43
CA ASN A 165 -16.46 4.30 -9.92
C ASN A 165 -17.06 5.70 -9.72
N ASP A 166 -18.37 5.85 -9.88
CA ASP A 166 -19.03 7.14 -9.67
C ASP A 166 -19.01 7.56 -8.20
N GLU A 167 -19.20 6.61 -7.29
CA GLU A 167 -19.07 6.87 -5.85
C GLU A 167 -17.63 7.15 -5.45
N THR A 168 -16.67 6.40 -6.01
CA THR A 168 -15.23 6.66 -5.82
C THR A 168 -14.88 8.10 -6.22
N LYS A 169 -15.34 8.58 -7.39
CA LYS A 169 -15.09 9.94 -7.85
C LYS A 169 -15.64 11.00 -6.87
N LYS A 170 -16.81 10.76 -6.28
CA LYS A 170 -17.38 11.67 -5.26
C LYS A 170 -16.53 11.72 -4.00
N ILE A 171 -16.08 10.54 -3.52
CA ILE A 171 -15.20 10.45 -2.34
C ILE A 171 -13.88 11.17 -2.61
N LEU A 172 -13.24 10.94 -3.76
CA LEU A 172 -12.00 11.61 -4.14
C LEU A 172 -12.14 13.13 -4.21
N ALA A 173 -13.31 13.63 -4.63
CA ALA A 173 -13.59 15.06 -4.67
C ALA A 173 -13.53 15.69 -3.26
N GLU A 174 -13.89 14.97 -2.19
CA GLU A 174 -13.76 15.48 -0.81
C GLU A 174 -12.30 15.65 -0.40
N PHE A 175 -11.41 14.74 -0.83
CA PHE A 175 -9.97 14.86 -0.57
C PHE A 175 -9.34 15.99 -1.40
N ASN A 176 -9.78 16.19 -2.64
CA ASN A 176 -9.33 17.32 -3.46
C ASN A 176 -9.64 18.68 -2.83
N LYS A 177 -10.76 18.82 -2.09
CA LYS A 177 -11.11 20.08 -1.38
C LYS A 177 -10.08 20.46 -0.31
N ILE A 178 -9.32 19.49 0.21
CA ILE A 178 -8.25 19.72 1.19
C ILE A 178 -6.85 19.65 0.59
N GLY A 179 -6.74 19.65 -0.75
CA GLY A 179 -5.47 19.68 -1.46
C GLY A 179 -4.78 18.32 -1.64
N ILE A 180 -5.51 17.21 -1.47
CA ILE A 180 -4.98 15.87 -1.71
C ILE A 180 -5.48 15.36 -3.05
N GLU A 181 -4.56 15.22 -4.01
CA GLU A 181 -4.86 14.72 -5.34
C GLU A 181 -4.93 13.20 -5.37
N ALA A 182 -5.64 12.67 -6.37
CA ALA A 182 -5.69 11.23 -6.62
C ALA A 182 -4.55 10.83 -7.54
N SER A 183 -3.91 9.69 -7.23
CA SER A 183 -3.08 8.97 -8.19
C SER A 183 -3.96 8.22 -9.20
N ASP A 184 -3.34 7.61 -10.22
CA ASP A 184 -4.07 6.76 -11.17
C ASP A 184 -4.82 5.59 -10.51
N GLY A 185 -4.36 5.17 -9.32
CA GLY A 185 -4.93 4.05 -8.61
C GLY A 185 -4.61 2.70 -9.24
N ASN A 186 -5.34 1.68 -8.84
CA ASN A 186 -5.22 0.34 -9.39
C ASN A 186 -6.56 -0.17 -9.92
N ILE A 187 -6.52 -0.97 -10.97
CA ILE A 187 -7.66 -1.81 -11.36
C ILE A 187 -7.74 -2.98 -10.38
N ILE A 188 -8.94 -3.34 -9.95
CA ILE A 188 -9.17 -4.47 -9.05
C ILE A 188 -8.62 -5.76 -9.68
N PHE A 189 -7.80 -6.47 -8.92
CA PHE A 189 -7.24 -7.76 -9.34
C PHE A 189 -8.25 -8.89 -9.15
N ALA A 190 -8.36 -9.77 -10.15
CA ALA A 190 -9.22 -10.95 -10.14
C ALA A 190 -8.67 -12.05 -9.21
N SER A 191 -8.60 -11.77 -7.90
CA SER A 191 -8.13 -12.71 -6.88
C SER A 191 -8.79 -12.45 -5.52
N GLY A 192 -8.69 -13.40 -4.60
CA GLY A 192 -9.21 -13.28 -3.25
C GLY A 192 -10.71 -12.94 -3.20
N ASN A 193 -11.09 -11.96 -2.37
CA ASN A 193 -12.47 -11.51 -2.24
C ASN A 193 -13.00 -10.88 -3.54
N ALA A 194 -12.15 -10.19 -4.31
CA ALA A 194 -12.57 -9.59 -5.56
C ALA A 194 -13.15 -10.62 -6.53
N LEU A 195 -12.52 -11.78 -6.65
CA LEU A 195 -13.04 -12.86 -7.48
C LEU A 195 -14.39 -13.39 -6.99
N LYS A 196 -14.56 -13.46 -5.64
CA LYS A 196 -15.81 -13.94 -5.02
C LYS A 196 -16.99 -12.98 -5.24
N TYR A 197 -16.75 -11.65 -5.14
CA TYR A 197 -17.81 -10.65 -5.13
C TYR A 197 -17.99 -9.90 -6.44
N PHE A 198 -16.98 -9.88 -7.30
CA PHE A 198 -16.96 -9.14 -8.57
C PHE A 198 -16.55 -10.04 -9.75
N GLY A 199 -16.64 -11.37 -9.60
CA GLY A 199 -16.23 -12.32 -10.63
C GLY A 199 -16.90 -12.08 -11.99
N GLU A 200 -18.15 -11.60 -12.00
CA GLU A 200 -18.91 -11.27 -13.21
C GLU A 200 -18.28 -10.14 -14.05
N TYR A 201 -17.48 -9.27 -13.45
CA TYR A 201 -16.80 -8.16 -14.13
C TYR A 201 -15.43 -8.56 -14.71
N PHE A 202 -14.93 -9.72 -14.35
CA PHE A 202 -13.65 -10.20 -14.88
C PHE A 202 -13.87 -11.03 -16.14
N ASN A 203 -13.24 -10.61 -17.21
CA ASN A 203 -13.39 -11.27 -18.51
C ASN A 203 -12.53 -12.55 -18.55
N ASP A 204 -13.16 -13.72 -18.60
CA ASP A 204 -12.53 -15.04 -18.64
C ASP A 204 -11.77 -15.32 -19.96
N ASN A 205 -11.92 -14.45 -20.97
CA ASN A 205 -11.29 -14.60 -22.28
C ASN A 205 -9.87 -14.03 -22.38
N LYS A 206 -9.28 -13.57 -21.26
CA LYS A 206 -7.87 -13.17 -21.29
C LYS A 206 -6.98 -14.40 -21.40
N GLU A 207 -6.19 -14.43 -22.46
CA GLU A 207 -5.13 -15.43 -22.65
C GLU A 207 -4.25 -15.47 -21.39
N ILE A 208 -4.14 -16.63 -20.76
CA ILE A 208 -3.27 -16.80 -19.59
C ILE A 208 -1.83 -16.61 -20.08
N ILE A 209 -1.22 -15.50 -19.68
CA ILE A 209 0.19 -15.25 -20.01
C ILE A 209 1.03 -16.33 -19.32
N ASN A 210 1.78 -17.10 -20.12
CA ASN A 210 2.67 -18.11 -19.57
C ASN A 210 3.82 -17.41 -18.81
N PRO A 211 3.90 -17.55 -17.46
CA PRO A 211 4.92 -16.86 -16.66
C PRO A 211 6.35 -17.29 -16.98
N TYR A 212 6.54 -18.48 -17.62
CA TYR A 212 7.85 -18.93 -18.07
C TYR A 212 8.39 -18.16 -19.28
N LEU A 213 7.53 -17.40 -19.97
CA LEU A 213 7.93 -16.52 -21.08
C LEU A 213 8.34 -15.11 -20.60
N GLU A 214 8.15 -14.79 -19.33
CA GLU A 214 8.59 -13.50 -18.79
C GLU A 214 10.11 -13.36 -18.86
N ASN A 215 10.54 -12.16 -19.21
CA ASN A 215 11.97 -11.86 -19.27
C ASN A 215 12.54 -11.73 -17.86
N LYS A 216 13.20 -12.78 -17.39
CA LYS A 216 13.83 -12.83 -16.05
C LYS A 216 14.86 -11.71 -15.81
N ASN A 217 15.35 -11.04 -16.85
CA ASN A 217 16.22 -9.86 -16.70
C ASN A 217 15.46 -8.59 -16.28
N ASN A 218 14.13 -8.63 -16.22
CA ASN A 218 13.28 -7.51 -15.80
C ASN A 218 12.89 -7.56 -14.31
N ILE A 219 13.47 -8.48 -13.53
CA ILE A 219 13.25 -8.50 -12.07
C ILE A 219 13.81 -7.20 -11.48
N LYS A 220 12.91 -6.37 -10.92
CA LYS A 220 13.25 -5.07 -10.34
C LYS A 220 12.94 -4.99 -8.85
N THR A 221 12.13 -5.92 -8.34
CA THR A 221 11.59 -5.86 -6.97
C THR A 221 11.96 -7.12 -6.19
N ILE A 222 12.33 -6.94 -4.93
CA ILE A 222 12.33 -7.98 -3.91
C ILE A 222 11.16 -7.70 -2.98
N SER A 223 10.31 -8.69 -2.77
CA SER A 223 9.16 -8.59 -1.88
C SER A 223 9.28 -9.60 -0.74
N PHE A 224 8.99 -9.14 0.47
CA PHE A 224 8.94 -9.96 1.68
C PHE A 224 7.49 -10.09 2.12
N SER A 225 7.07 -11.33 2.42
CA SER A 225 5.76 -11.59 2.98
C SER A 225 5.73 -11.37 4.50
N ALA A 226 4.52 -11.34 5.09
CA ALA A 226 4.37 -11.09 6.54
C ALA A 226 4.99 -12.17 7.44
N ASN A 227 5.34 -13.32 6.88
CA ASN A 227 6.00 -14.43 7.58
C ASN A 227 7.47 -14.64 7.16
N GLY A 228 8.05 -13.70 6.42
CA GLY A 228 9.44 -13.72 5.95
C GLY A 228 9.62 -14.26 4.53
#